data_bb6395ce3837a8527b25d7da91669656
#
_entry.id   bb6395ce3837a8527b25d7da91669656
#
_cell.length_a   1.000
_cell.length_b   1.000
_cell.length_c   1.000
_cell.angle_alpha   90.00
_cell.angle_beta   90.00
_cell.angle_gamma   90.00
#
_symmetry.space_group_name_H-M   'P 1'
#
loop_
_entity.id
_entity.type
_entity.pdbx_description
1 polymer ?
#
loop_
_entity_poly.entity_id
_entity_poly.type
_entity_poly.pdbx_seq_one_letter_code
_entity_poly.pdbx_strand_id
1 'polypeptide(L)'
;MDESGDTDMFDKKGRPLPNVSNLFMIGLAIIDDPEDVRAKLDNLRNQFLADPYFTGVPSFQDDAKKTAIMLHAKDDIPEIRWKVFDLLSTIPVKVAVVIRRKEDMRRDAQSIFQSTGQKITDNIIYDNVVTMLFRYISHTKGDCEIKFAVKKKPRNAALLAAINSSQASLKSKGNRVTTRIKVSSEHSRNDACLQLTDYYLWALNRLYINQETRYIDKLKDNFNVILDVDDIRNMKGGELFTRHNPIELIKIMPVSS
;
A
#
# COMPACT_ATOMS: atom_id res chain seq x y z
N MET A 1 -3.26 5.15 4.84
CA MET A 1 -2.03 4.61 4.24
C MET A 1 -1.74 3.24 4.84
N ASP A 2 -1.41 2.29 4.02
CA ASP A 2 -1.17 0.90 4.43
C ASP A 2 0.00 0.31 3.64
N GLU A 3 0.47 -0.88 4.01
CA GLU A 3 1.57 -1.59 3.39
C GLU A 3 1.19 -3.02 3.01
N SER A 4 1.80 -3.52 1.94
CA SER A 4 1.74 -4.93 1.53
C SER A 4 3.14 -5.51 1.45
N GLY A 5 3.29 -6.73 1.93
CA GLY A 5 4.59 -7.36 2.10
C GLY A 5 5.29 -6.96 3.40
N ASP A 6 6.57 -7.24 3.47
CA ASP A 6 7.43 -6.96 4.64
C ASP A 6 8.76 -6.34 4.21
N THR A 7 9.47 -5.71 5.16
CA THR A 7 10.80 -5.16 4.96
C THR A 7 11.90 -6.13 5.36
N ASP A 8 11.56 -7.27 5.92
CA ASP A 8 12.51 -8.28 6.38
C ASP A 8 13.31 -8.85 5.19
N MET A 9 14.63 -8.75 5.23
CA MET A 9 15.52 -9.17 4.14
C MET A 9 16.52 -10.23 4.56
N PHE A 10 17.07 -10.11 5.77
CA PHE A 10 18.18 -10.93 6.24
C PHE A 10 17.91 -11.48 7.64
N ASP A 11 18.43 -12.67 7.91
CA ASP A 11 18.49 -13.22 9.26
C ASP A 11 19.58 -12.51 10.11
N LYS A 12 19.66 -12.89 11.40
CA LYS A 12 20.65 -12.33 12.31
C LYS A 12 22.11 -12.58 11.89
N LYS A 13 22.34 -13.54 10.98
CA LYS A 13 23.65 -13.89 10.43
C LYS A 13 23.92 -13.19 9.09
N GLY A 14 23.01 -12.35 8.60
CA GLY A 14 23.13 -11.63 7.32
C GLY A 14 22.80 -12.48 6.09
N ARG A 15 22.19 -13.65 6.25
CA ARG A 15 21.75 -14.50 5.13
C ARG A 15 20.35 -14.09 4.70
N PRO A 16 20.04 -14.14 3.38
CA PRO A 16 18.68 -13.88 2.90
C PRO A 16 17.65 -14.75 3.62
N LEU A 17 16.57 -14.13 4.08
CA LEU A 17 15.47 -14.84 4.69
C LEU A 17 14.67 -15.58 3.61
N PRO A 18 14.40 -16.89 3.77
CA PRO A 18 13.47 -17.61 2.90
C PRO A 18 12.02 -17.20 3.23
N ASN A 19 11.11 -17.46 2.28
CA ASN A 19 9.65 -17.31 2.45
C ASN A 19 9.19 -15.89 2.87
N VAL A 20 9.95 -14.86 2.53
CA VAL A 20 9.50 -13.46 2.64
C VAL A 20 8.79 -13.03 1.37
N SER A 21 7.97 -12.00 1.45
CA SER A 21 7.27 -11.48 0.27
C SER A 21 8.25 -10.99 -0.79
N ASN A 22 7.98 -11.26 -2.08
CA ASN A 22 8.83 -10.81 -3.18
C ASN A 22 8.75 -9.30 -3.42
N LEU A 23 7.69 -8.67 -2.93
CA LEU A 23 7.44 -7.25 -3.06
C LEU A 23 7.21 -6.61 -1.68
N PHE A 24 7.61 -5.36 -1.58
CA PHE A 24 7.20 -4.44 -0.52
C PHE A 24 6.53 -3.23 -1.15
N MET A 25 5.31 -2.92 -0.74
CA MET A 25 4.54 -1.82 -1.26
C MET A 25 4.04 -0.93 -0.13
N ILE A 26 4.01 0.37 -0.37
CA ILE A 26 3.31 1.32 0.49
C ILE A 26 2.31 2.07 -0.38
N GLY A 27 1.04 2.09 0.06
CA GLY A 27 -0.06 2.76 -0.61
C GLY A 27 -0.73 3.83 0.24
N LEU A 28 -1.15 4.89 -0.42
CA LEU A 28 -1.96 5.95 0.14
C LEU A 28 -3.24 6.10 -0.68
N ALA A 29 -4.39 5.96 -0.02
CA ALA A 29 -5.68 6.35 -0.57
C ALA A 29 -6.02 7.78 -0.11
N ILE A 30 -6.31 8.67 -1.06
CA ILE A 30 -6.78 10.03 -0.81
C ILE A 30 -8.29 10.00 -0.93
N ILE A 31 -8.97 10.28 0.17
CA ILE A 31 -10.41 10.12 0.35
C ILE A 31 -10.95 11.44 0.89
N ASP A 32 -11.93 12.01 0.18
CA ASP A 32 -12.54 13.29 0.54
C ASP A 32 -13.63 13.10 1.63
N ASP A 33 -14.34 11.96 1.60
CA ASP A 33 -15.39 11.62 2.58
C ASP A 33 -15.11 10.23 3.21
N PRO A 34 -14.32 10.18 4.30
CA PRO A 34 -14.05 8.94 5.02
C PRO A 34 -15.28 8.28 5.67
N GLU A 35 -16.28 9.07 6.05
CA GLU A 35 -17.48 8.54 6.70
C GLU A 35 -18.40 7.83 5.69
N ASP A 36 -18.50 8.33 4.44
CA ASP A 36 -19.22 7.65 3.36
C ASP A 36 -18.55 6.29 3.04
N VAL A 37 -17.21 6.26 2.97
CA VAL A 37 -16.46 5.01 2.79
C VAL A 37 -16.74 4.03 3.92
N ARG A 38 -16.71 4.49 5.16
CA ARG A 38 -17.02 3.66 6.34
C ARG A 38 -18.42 3.10 6.25
N ALA A 39 -19.42 3.95 6.02
CA ALA A 39 -20.82 3.53 5.93
C ALA A 39 -21.05 2.46 4.85
N LYS A 40 -20.43 2.62 3.69
CA LYS A 40 -20.54 1.67 2.58
C LYS A 40 -19.89 0.32 2.88
N LEU A 41 -18.68 0.30 3.43
CA LEU A 41 -17.97 -0.94 3.76
C LEU A 41 -18.62 -1.66 4.94
N ASP A 42 -19.02 -0.94 5.98
CA ASP A 42 -19.72 -1.52 7.13
C ASP A 42 -21.08 -2.11 6.72
N ASN A 43 -21.84 -1.39 5.86
CA ASN A 43 -23.11 -1.90 5.34
C ASN A 43 -22.90 -3.18 4.51
N LEU A 44 -21.92 -3.20 3.63
CA LEU A 44 -21.61 -4.40 2.83
C LEU A 44 -21.21 -5.57 3.74
N ARG A 45 -20.35 -5.34 4.73
CA ARG A 45 -19.95 -6.38 5.69
C ARG A 45 -21.13 -6.89 6.50
N ASN A 46 -22.02 -6.02 6.96
CA ASN A 46 -23.23 -6.43 7.69
C ASN A 46 -24.19 -7.25 6.82
N GLN A 47 -24.30 -6.96 5.53
CA GLN A 47 -25.06 -7.80 4.59
C GLN A 47 -24.48 -9.22 4.52
N PHE A 48 -23.16 -9.37 4.45
CA PHE A 48 -22.52 -10.69 4.45
C PHE A 48 -22.74 -11.44 5.76
N LEU A 49 -22.64 -10.76 6.91
CA LEU A 49 -22.84 -11.38 8.21
C LEU A 49 -24.30 -11.84 8.43
N ALA A 50 -25.25 -11.17 7.79
CA ALA A 50 -26.66 -11.52 7.84
C ALA A 50 -27.09 -12.58 6.81
N ASP A 51 -26.25 -12.88 5.81
CA ASP A 51 -26.59 -13.79 4.73
C ASP A 51 -26.42 -15.27 5.17
N PRO A 52 -27.50 -16.08 5.17
CA PRO A 52 -27.43 -17.50 5.53
C PRO A 52 -26.46 -18.32 4.67
N TYR A 53 -26.16 -17.87 3.45
CA TYR A 53 -25.19 -18.53 2.57
C TYR A 53 -23.81 -18.67 3.21
N PHE A 54 -23.41 -17.70 4.05
CA PHE A 54 -22.11 -17.70 4.71
C PHE A 54 -22.12 -18.37 6.10
N THR A 55 -23.23 -18.98 6.50
CA THR A 55 -23.33 -19.69 7.78
C THR A 55 -22.31 -20.83 7.82
N GLY A 56 -21.48 -20.86 8.87
CA GLY A 56 -20.46 -21.89 9.05
C GLY A 56 -19.15 -21.65 8.26
N VAL A 57 -19.05 -20.61 7.46
CA VAL A 57 -17.78 -20.23 6.82
C VAL A 57 -16.77 -19.80 7.90
N PRO A 58 -15.55 -20.40 7.97
CA PRO A 58 -14.61 -20.15 9.06
C PRO A 58 -14.24 -18.68 9.27
N SER A 59 -14.06 -17.89 8.19
CA SER A 59 -13.70 -16.48 8.30
C SER A 59 -14.79 -15.58 8.89
N PHE A 60 -16.03 -16.10 9.00
CA PHE A 60 -17.20 -15.42 9.59
C PHE A 60 -17.41 -15.77 11.05
N GLN A 61 -16.62 -16.67 11.62
CA GLN A 61 -16.69 -16.98 13.04
C GLN A 61 -15.88 -15.95 13.84
N ASP A 62 -16.40 -15.50 14.97
CA ASP A 62 -15.78 -14.44 15.79
C ASP A 62 -14.38 -14.80 16.27
N ASP A 63 -14.13 -16.08 16.56
CA ASP A 63 -12.84 -16.61 16.99
C ASP A 63 -11.78 -16.57 15.89
N ALA A 64 -12.17 -16.62 14.62
CA ALA A 64 -11.26 -16.51 13.48
C ALA A 64 -10.62 -15.11 13.34
N LYS A 65 -11.25 -14.06 13.91
CA LYS A 65 -10.79 -12.65 13.85
C LYS A 65 -10.49 -12.15 12.43
N LYS A 66 -11.32 -12.59 11.46
CA LYS A 66 -11.20 -12.26 10.03
C LYS A 66 -12.39 -11.44 9.56
N THR A 67 -13.08 -11.87 8.51
CA THR A 67 -14.24 -11.18 7.91
C THR A 67 -15.33 -10.82 8.92
N ALA A 68 -15.50 -11.61 9.99
CA ALA A 68 -16.40 -11.29 11.10
C ALA A 68 -16.10 -9.91 11.73
N ILE A 69 -14.82 -9.50 11.78
CA ILE A 69 -14.38 -8.29 12.46
C ILE A 69 -14.13 -7.15 11.47
N MET A 70 -13.48 -7.44 10.33
CA MET A 70 -13.11 -6.45 9.32
C MET A 70 -13.01 -7.10 7.94
N LEU A 71 -13.12 -6.29 6.90
CA LEU A 71 -12.78 -6.70 5.54
C LEU A 71 -11.26 -6.65 5.35
N HIS A 72 -10.67 -7.73 4.84
CA HIS A 72 -9.24 -7.85 4.60
C HIS A 72 -8.99 -8.75 3.38
N ALA A 73 -8.44 -8.20 2.31
CA ALA A 73 -8.42 -8.85 1.01
C ALA A 73 -7.75 -10.23 0.99
N LYS A 74 -6.72 -10.45 1.81
CA LYS A 74 -6.03 -11.74 1.92
C LYS A 74 -6.88 -12.81 2.62
N ASP A 75 -7.63 -12.42 3.65
CA ASP A 75 -8.37 -13.33 4.52
C ASP A 75 -9.81 -13.58 4.03
N ASP A 76 -10.37 -12.66 3.27
CA ASP A 76 -11.71 -12.78 2.71
C ASP A 76 -11.76 -13.85 1.62
N ILE A 77 -12.87 -14.59 1.56
CA ILE A 77 -13.10 -15.59 0.52
C ILE A 77 -13.38 -14.91 -0.84
N PRO A 78 -13.25 -15.63 -1.98
CA PRO A 78 -13.41 -15.04 -3.31
C PRO A 78 -14.73 -14.30 -3.53
N GLU A 79 -15.83 -14.82 -2.99
CA GLU A 79 -17.18 -14.25 -3.12
C GLU A 79 -17.26 -12.88 -2.44
N ILE A 80 -16.66 -12.74 -1.26
CA ILE A 80 -16.58 -11.48 -0.52
C ILE A 80 -15.69 -10.50 -1.29
N ARG A 81 -14.49 -10.94 -1.69
CA ARG A 81 -13.58 -10.10 -2.48
C ARG A 81 -14.27 -9.54 -3.72
N TRP A 82 -14.99 -10.37 -4.45
CA TRP A 82 -15.72 -9.93 -5.64
C TRP A 82 -16.65 -8.75 -5.35
N LYS A 83 -17.48 -8.88 -4.31
CA LYS A 83 -18.43 -7.84 -3.91
C LYS A 83 -17.75 -6.57 -3.39
N VAL A 84 -16.65 -6.73 -2.63
CA VAL A 84 -15.88 -5.59 -2.14
C VAL A 84 -15.24 -4.85 -3.32
N PHE A 85 -14.61 -5.54 -4.28
CA PHE A 85 -14.06 -4.90 -5.48
C PHE A 85 -15.12 -4.20 -6.33
N ASP A 86 -16.31 -4.77 -6.43
CA ASP A 86 -17.46 -4.09 -7.09
C ASP A 86 -17.78 -2.78 -6.37
N LEU A 87 -17.91 -2.80 -5.05
CA LEU A 87 -18.17 -1.58 -4.28
C LEU A 87 -17.06 -0.56 -4.45
N LEU A 88 -15.78 -0.98 -4.30
CA LEU A 88 -14.62 -0.08 -4.38
C LEU A 88 -14.50 0.60 -5.75
N SER A 89 -14.93 -0.04 -6.82
CA SER A 89 -14.95 0.58 -8.17
C SER A 89 -15.92 1.77 -8.27
N THR A 90 -16.88 1.88 -7.36
CA THR A 90 -17.88 2.98 -7.31
C THR A 90 -17.47 4.13 -6.38
N ILE A 91 -16.46 3.91 -5.54
CA ILE A 91 -16.00 4.92 -4.56
C ILE A 91 -15.00 5.87 -5.23
N PRO A 92 -15.23 7.19 -5.21
CA PRO A 92 -14.28 8.15 -5.72
C PRO A 92 -13.07 8.23 -4.79
N VAL A 93 -11.94 7.68 -5.23
CA VAL A 93 -10.68 7.68 -4.50
C VAL A 93 -9.52 7.86 -5.45
N LYS A 94 -8.43 8.47 -4.97
CA LYS A 94 -7.15 8.53 -5.69
C LYS A 94 -6.12 7.73 -4.91
N VAL A 95 -5.54 6.73 -5.56
CA VAL A 95 -4.56 5.85 -4.92
C VAL A 95 -3.17 6.10 -5.50
N ALA A 96 -2.20 6.26 -4.62
CA ALA A 96 -0.79 6.35 -4.98
C ALA A 96 -0.02 5.21 -4.30
N VAL A 97 0.85 4.53 -5.03
CA VAL A 97 1.61 3.38 -4.52
C VAL A 97 3.06 3.48 -4.96
N VAL A 98 3.96 3.11 -4.06
CA VAL A 98 5.38 2.83 -4.37
C VAL A 98 5.64 1.35 -4.15
N ILE A 99 6.29 0.73 -5.11
CA ILE A 99 6.61 -0.70 -5.14
C ILE A 99 8.12 -0.85 -5.12
N ARG A 100 8.62 -1.73 -4.26
CA ARG A 100 10.01 -2.20 -4.22
C ARG A 100 10.05 -3.71 -4.36
N ARG A 101 11.06 -4.20 -5.06
CA ARG A 101 11.34 -5.63 -5.21
C ARG A 101 12.30 -6.09 -4.12
N LYS A 102 12.02 -7.21 -3.48
CA LYS A 102 12.82 -7.71 -2.36
C LYS A 102 14.28 -7.96 -2.76
N GLU A 103 14.49 -8.47 -3.94
CA GLU A 103 15.84 -8.76 -4.44
C GLU A 103 16.65 -7.47 -4.63
N ASP A 104 16.06 -6.44 -5.23
CA ASP A 104 16.72 -5.15 -5.42
C ASP A 104 16.95 -4.43 -4.09
N MET A 105 16.00 -4.50 -3.16
CA MET A 105 16.21 -3.99 -1.79
C MET A 105 17.40 -4.68 -1.09
N ARG A 106 17.58 -6.00 -1.27
CA ARG A 106 18.73 -6.73 -0.73
C ARG A 106 20.04 -6.28 -1.36
N ARG A 107 20.06 -6.10 -2.68
CA ARG A 107 21.23 -5.63 -3.45
C ARG A 107 21.65 -4.23 -2.99
N ASP A 108 20.69 -3.32 -2.86
CA ASP A 108 20.92 -1.97 -2.36
C ASP A 108 21.50 -1.98 -0.93
N ALA A 109 20.90 -2.78 -0.04
CA ALA A 109 21.35 -2.89 1.34
C ALA A 109 22.79 -3.44 1.45
N GLN A 110 23.14 -4.42 0.62
CA GLN A 110 24.49 -4.98 0.55
C GLN A 110 25.49 -3.95 0.00
N SER A 111 25.15 -3.24 -1.06
CA SER A 111 25.99 -2.20 -1.66
C SER A 111 26.29 -1.07 -0.67
N ILE A 112 25.28 -0.60 0.05
CA ILE A 112 25.46 0.44 1.06
C ILE A 112 26.32 -0.07 2.22
N PHE A 113 26.09 -1.30 2.68
CA PHE A 113 26.92 -1.87 3.73
C PHE A 113 28.39 -2.01 3.30
N GLN A 114 28.67 -2.44 2.09
CA GLN A 114 30.01 -2.56 1.54
C GLN A 114 30.73 -1.20 1.42
N SER A 115 30.01 -0.17 1.01
CA SER A 115 30.58 1.16 0.77
C SER A 115 30.74 2.01 2.04
N THR A 116 29.86 1.83 3.03
CA THR A 116 29.77 2.72 4.20
C THR A 116 29.93 2.01 5.54
N GLY A 117 29.85 0.68 5.57
CA GLY A 117 29.74 -0.11 6.81
C GLY A 117 28.38 0.01 7.51
N GLN A 118 27.45 0.78 6.99
CA GLN A 118 26.15 1.04 7.61
C GLN A 118 25.13 -0.03 7.24
N LYS A 119 24.51 -0.66 8.24
CA LYS A 119 23.38 -1.57 8.01
C LYS A 119 22.09 -0.77 7.75
N ILE A 120 21.42 -1.11 6.67
CA ILE A 120 20.06 -0.61 6.41
C ILE A 120 19.09 -1.41 7.30
N THR A 121 18.32 -0.68 8.10
CA THR A 121 17.24 -1.24 8.93
C THR A 121 15.90 -1.17 8.21
N ASP A 122 14.95 -1.99 8.63
CA ASP A 122 13.57 -1.98 8.14
C ASP A 122 12.94 -0.58 8.20
N ASN A 123 13.25 0.16 9.26
CA ASN A 123 12.79 1.54 9.43
C ASN A 123 13.33 2.47 8.35
N ILE A 124 14.61 2.37 7.99
CA ILE A 124 15.22 3.18 6.93
C ILE A 124 14.57 2.88 5.58
N ILE A 125 14.31 1.60 5.28
CA ILE A 125 13.62 1.20 4.06
C ILE A 125 12.23 1.80 4.01
N TYR A 126 11.47 1.63 5.08
CA TYR A 126 10.11 2.13 5.19
C TYR A 126 10.06 3.65 4.99
N ASP A 127 10.91 4.40 5.70
CA ASP A 127 10.97 5.87 5.63
C ASP A 127 11.38 6.35 4.23
N ASN A 128 12.27 5.63 3.54
CA ASN A 128 12.65 5.93 2.16
C ASN A 128 11.48 5.75 1.20
N VAL A 129 10.71 4.65 1.32
CA VAL A 129 9.53 4.40 0.48
C VAL A 129 8.44 5.44 0.74
N VAL A 130 8.20 5.81 2.00
CA VAL A 130 7.30 6.91 2.36
C VAL A 130 7.78 8.23 1.72
N THR A 131 9.06 8.55 1.83
CA THR A 131 9.63 9.76 1.22
C THR A 131 9.41 9.78 -0.30
N MET A 132 9.61 8.65 -0.98
CA MET A 132 9.35 8.52 -2.43
C MET A 132 7.88 8.75 -2.74
N LEU A 133 6.97 8.11 -2.01
CA LEU A 133 5.53 8.25 -2.20
C LEU A 133 5.11 9.73 -2.12
N PHE A 134 5.58 10.45 -1.11
CA PHE A 134 5.19 11.84 -0.90
C PHE A 134 5.78 12.83 -1.92
N ARG A 135 6.78 12.46 -2.72
CA ARG A 135 7.23 13.28 -3.86
C ARG A 135 6.18 13.42 -4.95
N TYR A 136 5.26 12.44 -5.08
CA TYR A 136 4.23 12.43 -6.12
C TYR A 136 2.87 12.98 -5.65
N ILE A 137 2.65 13.09 -4.34
CA ILE A 137 1.35 13.49 -3.77
C ILE A 137 1.37 14.85 -3.05
N SER A 138 2.52 15.49 -2.94
CA SER A 138 2.67 16.77 -2.21
C SER A 138 1.96 17.97 -2.85
N HIS A 139 1.21 17.77 -3.92
CA HIS A 139 0.47 18.83 -4.63
C HIS A 139 -1.00 18.96 -4.15
N THR A 140 -1.41 18.21 -3.15
CA THR A 140 -2.73 18.39 -2.53
C THR A 140 -2.77 19.75 -1.83
N LYS A 141 -3.86 20.48 -2.01
CA LYS A 141 -4.07 21.78 -1.35
C LYS A 141 -4.83 21.58 -0.05
N GLY A 142 -4.46 22.32 0.99
CA GLY A 142 -5.19 22.35 2.26
C GLY A 142 -4.60 21.45 3.35
N ASP A 143 -5.30 21.36 4.45
CA ASP A 143 -4.92 20.51 5.58
C ASP A 143 -5.36 19.08 5.32
N CYS A 144 -4.52 18.10 5.64
CA CYS A 144 -4.88 16.69 5.55
C CYS A 144 -4.41 15.92 6.78
N GLU A 145 -5.17 14.90 7.14
CA GLU A 145 -4.77 13.91 8.13
C GLU A 145 -4.39 12.62 7.41
N ILE A 146 -3.21 12.09 7.73
CA ILE A 146 -2.73 10.81 7.22
C ILE A 146 -2.78 9.79 8.34
N LYS A 147 -3.60 8.77 8.17
CA LYS A 147 -3.66 7.63 9.07
C LYS A 147 -2.81 6.50 8.54
N PHE A 148 -1.92 5.99 9.38
CA PHE A 148 -1.07 4.83 9.08
C PHE A 148 -1.62 3.60 9.78
N ALA A 149 -1.65 2.48 9.08
CA ALA A 149 -1.93 1.19 9.70
C ALA A 149 -0.83 0.81 10.69
N VAL A 150 -1.24 0.41 11.90
CA VAL A 150 -0.32 -0.02 12.97
C VAL A 150 -0.08 -1.51 12.89
N LYS A 151 1.17 -1.94 12.65
CA LYS A 151 1.56 -3.35 12.75
C LYS A 151 2.08 -3.75 14.15
N LYS A 152 3.03 -3.00 14.69
CA LYS A 152 3.69 -3.32 15.97
C LYS A 152 3.65 -2.14 16.94
N LYS A 153 4.25 -1.01 16.55
CA LYS A 153 4.32 0.23 17.35
C LYS A 153 4.09 1.44 16.47
N PRO A 154 3.36 2.46 16.94
CA PRO A 154 3.23 3.72 16.22
C PRO A 154 4.59 4.36 15.95
N ARG A 155 4.77 4.90 14.74
CA ARG A 155 6.00 5.59 14.30
C ARG A 155 5.70 7.01 13.80
N ASN A 156 4.66 7.65 14.32
CA ASN A 156 4.12 8.91 13.81
C ASN A 156 5.19 10.00 13.64
N ALA A 157 6.12 10.15 14.60
CA ALA A 157 7.18 11.15 14.50
C ALA A 157 8.15 10.87 13.34
N ALA A 158 8.57 9.62 13.14
CA ALA A 158 9.46 9.23 12.05
C ALA A 158 8.77 9.40 10.68
N LEU A 159 7.50 9.00 10.60
CA LEU A 159 6.69 9.14 9.39
C LEU A 159 6.47 10.61 9.03
N LEU A 160 6.15 11.45 10.01
CA LEU A 160 6.04 12.89 9.81
C LEU A 160 7.38 13.50 9.34
N ALA A 161 8.50 13.06 9.91
CA ALA A 161 9.83 13.51 9.49
C ALA A 161 10.13 13.12 8.02
N ALA A 162 9.81 11.90 7.60
CA ALA A 162 9.96 11.45 6.21
C ALA A 162 9.11 12.28 5.24
N ILE A 163 7.87 12.58 5.60
CA ILE A 163 6.97 13.43 4.82
C ILE A 163 7.51 14.86 4.72
N ASN A 164 7.93 15.45 5.84
CA ASN A 164 8.51 16.79 5.87
C ASN A 164 9.79 16.89 5.03
N SER A 165 10.64 15.87 5.05
CA SER A 165 11.82 15.76 4.19
C SER A 165 11.46 15.79 2.71
N SER A 166 10.43 15.04 2.31
CA SER A 166 9.91 15.06 0.94
C SER A 166 9.40 16.46 0.55
N GLN A 167 8.61 17.10 1.43
CA GLN A 167 8.09 18.45 1.19
C GLN A 167 9.21 19.49 1.08
N ALA A 168 10.25 19.41 1.92
CA ALA A 168 11.42 20.30 1.84
C ALA A 168 12.17 20.14 0.52
N SER A 169 12.37 18.90 0.06
CA SER A 169 12.98 18.60 -1.23
C SER A 169 12.18 19.16 -2.41
N LEU A 170 10.85 19.16 -2.35
CA LEU A 170 10.00 19.76 -3.38
C LEU A 170 10.09 21.28 -3.36
N LYS A 171 10.08 21.89 -2.18
CA LYS A 171 10.24 23.35 -2.03
C LYS A 171 11.58 23.84 -2.58
N SER A 172 12.67 23.13 -2.34
CA SER A 172 14.00 23.47 -2.87
C SER A 172 14.07 23.42 -4.40
N LYS A 173 13.17 22.67 -5.05
CA LYS A 173 13.00 22.60 -6.51
C LYS A 173 12.01 23.63 -7.06
N GLY A 174 11.58 24.61 -6.25
CA GLY A 174 10.65 25.67 -6.65
C GLY A 174 9.16 25.26 -6.62
N ASN A 175 8.82 24.08 -6.12
CA ASN A 175 7.42 23.66 -6.01
C ASN A 175 6.72 24.34 -4.82
N ARG A 176 5.48 24.79 -5.04
CA ARG A 176 4.64 25.34 -3.98
C ARG A 176 4.03 24.19 -3.17
N VAL A 177 4.45 24.03 -1.93
CA VAL A 177 3.89 23.06 -0.99
C VAL A 177 3.22 23.83 0.15
N THR A 178 1.89 23.80 0.21
CA THR A 178 1.07 24.55 1.18
C THR A 178 0.29 23.62 2.13
N THR A 179 0.38 22.30 1.92
CA THR A 179 -0.36 21.32 2.69
C THR A 179 0.21 21.16 4.10
N ARG A 180 -0.62 21.34 5.12
CA ARG A 180 -0.30 20.91 6.48
C ARG A 180 -0.71 19.47 6.66
N ILE A 181 0.20 18.66 7.17
CA ILE A 181 -0.01 17.23 7.33
C ILE A 181 0.00 16.88 8.82
N LYS A 182 -1.11 16.30 9.29
CA LYS A 182 -1.19 15.65 10.59
C LYS A 182 -1.05 14.15 10.37
N VAL A 183 -0.23 13.50 11.20
CA VAL A 183 -0.01 12.06 11.15
C VAL A 183 -0.60 11.41 12.39
N SER A 184 -1.41 10.39 12.19
CA SER A 184 -1.92 9.51 13.23
C SER A 184 -1.74 8.05 12.83
N SER A 185 -1.87 7.15 13.79
CA SER A 185 -1.81 5.71 13.56
C SER A 185 -3.06 5.05 14.08
N GLU A 186 -3.63 4.11 13.32
CA GLU A 186 -4.85 3.41 13.67
C GLU A 186 -4.75 1.93 13.28
N HIS A 187 -5.48 1.07 13.97
CA HIS A 187 -5.64 -0.33 13.58
C HIS A 187 -6.63 -0.44 12.42
N SER A 188 -6.31 -1.23 11.39
CA SER A 188 -7.15 -1.40 10.20
C SER A 188 -8.57 -1.88 10.54
N ARG A 189 -8.75 -2.65 11.63
CA ARG A 189 -10.08 -3.05 12.10
C ARG A 189 -10.98 -1.87 12.50
N ASN A 190 -10.42 -0.73 12.86
CA ASN A 190 -11.16 0.45 13.32
C ASN A 190 -11.31 1.50 12.21
N ASP A 191 -10.67 1.31 11.06
CA ASP A 191 -10.64 2.31 9.99
C ASP A 191 -10.92 1.70 8.62
N ALA A 192 -12.08 2.00 8.07
CA ALA A 192 -12.53 1.50 6.78
C ALA A 192 -11.65 1.98 5.61
N CYS A 193 -11.03 3.16 5.74
CA CYS A 193 -10.13 3.68 4.71
C CYS A 193 -8.82 2.90 4.64
N LEU A 194 -8.35 2.35 5.77
CA LEU A 194 -7.21 1.44 5.79
C LEU A 194 -7.59 0.09 5.16
N GLN A 195 -8.79 -0.44 5.44
CA GLN A 195 -9.29 -1.66 4.80
C GLN A 195 -9.41 -1.47 3.28
N LEU A 196 -9.95 -0.34 2.83
CA LEU A 196 -9.98 0.02 1.41
C LEU A 196 -8.56 0.00 0.82
N THR A 197 -7.58 0.63 1.47
CA THR A 197 -6.19 0.71 0.98
C THR A 197 -5.57 -0.69 0.86
N ASP A 198 -5.82 -1.61 1.82
CA ASP A 198 -5.38 -3.01 1.76
C ASP A 198 -5.85 -3.71 0.47
N TYR A 199 -7.12 -3.55 0.09
CA TYR A 199 -7.66 -4.13 -1.13
C TYR A 199 -6.96 -3.63 -2.41
N TYR A 200 -6.61 -2.33 -2.48
CA TYR A 200 -5.85 -1.79 -3.61
C TYR A 200 -4.44 -2.37 -3.68
N LEU A 201 -3.75 -2.47 -2.56
CA LEU A 201 -2.42 -3.07 -2.49
C LEU A 201 -2.45 -4.56 -2.80
N TRP A 202 -3.47 -5.26 -2.32
CA TRP A 202 -3.65 -6.68 -2.62
C TRP A 202 -3.91 -6.92 -4.11
N ALA A 203 -4.71 -6.08 -4.78
CA ALA A 203 -4.93 -6.16 -6.23
C ALA A 203 -3.63 -6.02 -7.03
N LEU A 204 -2.78 -5.06 -6.65
CA LEU A 204 -1.45 -4.91 -7.25
C LEU A 204 -0.56 -6.12 -6.98
N ASN A 205 -0.55 -6.64 -5.78
CA ASN A 205 0.21 -7.84 -5.45
C ASN A 205 -0.22 -9.03 -6.32
N ARG A 206 -1.53 -9.22 -6.52
CA ARG A 206 -2.07 -10.28 -7.40
C ARG A 206 -1.63 -10.09 -8.85
N LEU A 207 -1.62 -8.85 -9.35
CA LEU A 207 -1.14 -8.55 -10.70
C LEU A 207 0.34 -8.92 -10.85
N TYR A 208 1.20 -8.48 -9.93
CA TYR A 208 2.66 -8.67 -10.04
C TYR A 208 3.10 -10.11 -9.80
N ILE A 209 2.52 -10.79 -8.82
CA ILE A 209 2.97 -12.14 -8.40
C ILE A 209 2.23 -13.24 -9.16
N ASN A 210 0.93 -13.07 -9.40
CA ASN A 210 0.09 -14.10 -9.97
C ASN A 210 -0.38 -13.82 -11.40
N GLN A 211 -0.02 -12.64 -11.95
CA GLN A 211 -0.45 -12.17 -13.27
C GLN A 211 -2.00 -12.11 -13.40
N GLU A 212 -2.67 -11.87 -12.28
CA GLU A 212 -4.13 -11.87 -12.17
C GLU A 212 -4.67 -10.45 -12.34
N THR A 213 -5.24 -10.14 -13.51
CA THR A 213 -5.64 -8.78 -13.90
C THR A 213 -7.03 -8.38 -13.41
N ARG A 214 -7.94 -9.35 -13.18
CA ARG A 214 -9.37 -9.10 -12.91
C ARG A 214 -9.66 -8.09 -11.78
N TYR A 215 -8.78 -7.98 -10.80
CA TYR A 215 -8.94 -7.05 -9.68
C TYR A 215 -8.47 -5.65 -10.06
N ILE A 216 -7.31 -5.58 -10.72
CA ILE A 216 -6.78 -4.29 -11.16
C ILE A 216 -7.65 -3.66 -12.25
N ASP A 217 -8.24 -4.48 -13.13
CA ASP A 217 -9.14 -4.01 -14.20
C ASP A 217 -10.36 -3.27 -13.65
N LYS A 218 -10.84 -3.64 -12.45
CA LYS A 218 -11.92 -2.93 -11.75
C LYS A 218 -11.49 -1.61 -11.12
N LEU A 219 -10.22 -1.49 -10.73
CA LEU A 219 -9.72 -0.39 -9.91
C LEU A 219 -8.74 0.54 -10.63
N LYS A 220 -8.33 0.23 -11.86
CA LYS A 220 -7.24 0.94 -12.56
C LYS A 220 -7.44 2.45 -12.66
N ASP A 221 -8.67 2.91 -12.82
CA ASP A 221 -8.99 4.32 -12.96
C ASP A 221 -8.81 5.13 -11.66
N ASN A 222 -8.76 4.44 -10.54
CA ASN A 222 -8.54 5.04 -9.22
C ASN A 222 -7.05 5.21 -8.90
N PHE A 223 -6.16 4.49 -9.60
CA PHE A 223 -4.73 4.68 -9.41
C PHE A 223 -4.27 5.98 -10.10
N ASN A 224 -3.89 6.93 -9.26
CA ASN A 224 -3.34 8.21 -9.72
C ASN A 224 -1.86 8.10 -10.08
N VAL A 225 -1.11 7.33 -9.26
CA VAL A 225 0.32 7.11 -9.42
C VAL A 225 0.67 5.72 -8.88
N ILE A 226 1.40 4.94 -9.68
CA ILE A 226 2.12 3.75 -9.20
C ILE A 226 3.57 3.91 -9.67
N LEU A 227 4.50 3.91 -8.72
CA LEU A 227 5.93 3.93 -8.99
C LEU A 227 6.53 2.55 -8.68
N ASP A 228 6.93 1.81 -9.70
CA ASP A 228 7.77 0.62 -9.57
C ASP A 228 9.24 1.07 -9.62
N VAL A 229 9.85 1.27 -8.46
CA VAL A 229 11.19 1.86 -8.32
C VAL A 229 12.27 1.02 -8.98
N ASP A 230 12.08 -0.28 -8.97
CA ASP A 230 13.10 -1.25 -9.38
C ASP A 230 12.92 -1.70 -10.85
N ASP A 231 11.85 -1.28 -11.51
CA ASP A 231 11.68 -1.45 -12.96
C ASP A 231 12.35 -0.31 -13.72
N ILE A 232 13.62 -0.48 -14.00
CA ILE A 232 14.45 0.54 -14.67
C ILE A 232 14.57 0.35 -16.19
N ARG A 233 13.74 -0.50 -16.81
CA ARG A 233 13.80 -0.82 -18.24
C ARG A 233 13.61 0.41 -19.13
N ASN A 234 12.70 1.30 -18.77
CA ASN A 234 12.38 2.49 -19.54
C ASN A 234 12.94 3.78 -18.93
N MET A 235 13.01 3.85 -17.60
CA MET A 235 13.45 5.05 -16.87
C MET A 235 14.38 4.69 -15.71
N LYS A 236 15.52 5.40 -15.60
CA LYS A 236 16.51 5.20 -14.51
C LYS A 236 15.93 5.38 -13.09
N GLY A 237 14.79 6.04 -12.94
CA GLY A 237 14.13 6.30 -11.65
C GLY A 237 12.99 5.35 -11.32
N GLY A 238 12.81 4.31 -12.11
CA GLY A 238 11.70 3.37 -12.02
C GLY A 238 10.57 3.64 -13.01
N GLU A 239 9.73 2.65 -13.26
CA GLU A 239 8.57 2.79 -14.14
C GLU A 239 7.43 3.51 -13.42
N LEU A 240 6.84 4.50 -14.10
CA LEU A 240 5.78 5.33 -13.56
C LEU A 240 4.47 5.09 -14.32
N PHE A 241 3.50 4.50 -13.62
CA PHE A 241 2.15 4.36 -14.14
C PHE A 241 1.26 5.48 -13.61
N THR A 242 0.45 6.04 -14.50
CA THR A 242 -0.47 7.15 -14.22
C THR A 242 -1.76 6.95 -15.04
N ARG A 243 -2.71 7.87 -14.94
CA ARG A 243 -3.91 7.86 -15.81
C ARG A 243 -3.58 7.95 -17.31
N HIS A 244 -2.45 8.55 -17.69
CA HIS A 244 -2.01 8.67 -19.09
C HIS A 244 -1.14 7.49 -19.54
N ASN A 245 -0.60 6.75 -18.59
CA ASN A 245 0.11 5.49 -18.81
C ASN A 245 -0.40 4.47 -17.79
N PRO A 246 -1.60 3.90 -17.99
CA PRO A 246 -2.20 2.99 -17.03
C PRO A 246 -1.38 1.69 -16.90
N ILE A 247 -1.42 1.13 -15.69
CA ILE A 247 -0.78 -0.16 -15.43
C ILE A 247 -1.50 -1.27 -16.20
N GLU A 248 -0.72 -2.11 -16.87
CA GLU A 248 -1.18 -3.26 -17.64
C GLU A 248 -0.19 -4.40 -17.46
N LEU A 249 -0.65 -5.65 -17.52
CA LEU A 249 0.21 -6.83 -17.33
C LEU A 249 1.44 -6.84 -18.26
N ILE A 250 1.25 -6.43 -19.52
CA ILE A 250 2.33 -6.41 -20.51
C ILE A 250 3.41 -5.36 -20.20
N LYS A 251 3.09 -4.35 -19.42
CA LYS A 251 4.00 -3.24 -19.09
C LYS A 251 4.83 -3.52 -17.84
N ILE A 252 4.38 -4.40 -16.96
CA ILE A 252 5.11 -4.69 -15.73
C ILE A 252 6.31 -5.61 -15.99
N MET A 253 7.38 -5.40 -15.24
CA MET A 253 8.48 -6.34 -15.22
C MET A 253 8.09 -7.57 -14.38
N PRO A 254 8.26 -8.79 -14.87
CA PRO A 254 8.00 -9.99 -14.09
C PRO A 254 8.79 -9.98 -12.77
N VAL A 255 8.18 -10.52 -11.72
CA VAL A 255 8.85 -10.75 -10.43
C VAL A 255 9.39 -12.18 -10.46
N SER A 256 10.70 -12.32 -10.22
CA SER A 256 11.33 -13.65 -10.13
C SER A 256 10.70 -14.46 -9.00
N SER A 257 10.33 -15.70 -9.30
CA SER A 257 9.73 -16.65 -8.35
C SER A 257 10.78 -17.14 -7.34
#